data_41bef26d87818d8f7a054251d74f6961
#
_entry.id   41bef26d87818d8f7a054251d74f6961
#
_cell.length_a   1.000
_cell.length_b   1.000
_cell.length_c   1.000
_cell.angle_alpha   90.00
_cell.angle_beta   90.00
_cell.angle_gamma   90.00
#
_symmetry.space_group_name_H-M   'P 1'
#
loop_
_entity.id
_entity.type
_entity.pdbx_description
1 polymer ?
#
loop_
_entity_poly.entity_id
_entity_poly.type
_entity_poly.pdbx_seq_one_letter_code
_entity_poly.pdbx_strand_id
1 'polypeptide(L)'
;MAILTDAGLAADEAFLVAVKRMGDLDALSREFAREHSDRLWKQLVVSSPETAESKTAARKDAIVAFSLAVVAALAIKVPALFGKDFDEDAEFYARNFSLFVLPPLTAYFVWKRALRAPTVVGLAVAFVAAAVFANVYPFDPDSSTEVLTALHLPIALWLVVGIAYAGVRWRQVDGRMDFIRFSGELFIYYVLIALGGGVLTAFTVAMFEAIDLNPETFVRTWLLPCGAAGAVVVASWLVEAKQSVIENMAPVLTRLFTPMFAAVLIAFLAAVLWTGGGVDVERELLITFNLLLVVVLGLLLYSLSARDLGAPRGFFDVLQVVLVVSALLADAVALWAISERITELGSTPNRVAALGTNAILLVNLAWSTVLYIRFLRGRGPVLSLERWQTNYLPVYAGWAAIVVVVFPPAFGYG
;
A
#
# COMPACT_ATOMS: atom_id res chain seq x y z
N MET A 1 -21.08 -39.38 28.39
CA MET A 1 -21.87 -39.04 27.20
C MET A 1 -22.97 -40.09 26.93
N ALA A 2 -22.66 -41.36 26.74
CA ALA A 2 -23.66 -42.42 26.51
C ALA A 2 -24.83 -42.44 27.49
N ILE A 3 -24.56 -42.36 28.79
CA ILE A 3 -25.59 -42.36 29.86
C ILE A 3 -26.56 -41.16 29.78
N LEU A 4 -26.12 -40.01 29.25
CA LEU A 4 -26.93 -38.81 29.13
C LEU A 4 -27.77 -38.82 27.85
N THR A 5 -27.29 -39.45 26.79
CA THR A 5 -28.05 -39.67 25.57
C THR A 5 -29.12 -40.77 25.75
N ASP A 6 -28.80 -41.81 26.57
CA ASP A 6 -29.76 -42.83 26.94
C ASP A 6 -30.88 -42.30 27.89
N ALA A 7 -30.62 -41.19 28.59
CA ALA A 7 -31.59 -40.44 29.39
C ALA A 7 -32.42 -39.43 28.59
N GLY A 8 -32.33 -39.44 27.24
CA GLY A 8 -33.20 -38.66 26.38
C GLY A 8 -32.69 -37.24 26.03
N LEU A 9 -31.45 -36.89 26.41
CA LEU A 9 -30.87 -35.62 26.00
C LEU A 9 -30.32 -35.70 24.56
N ALA A 10 -30.43 -34.63 23.81
CA ALA A 10 -29.77 -34.49 22.53
C ALA A 10 -28.24 -34.53 22.69
N ALA A 11 -27.50 -34.98 21.64
CA ALA A 11 -26.05 -35.21 21.75
C ALA A 11 -25.26 -33.95 22.18
N ASP A 12 -25.70 -32.79 21.78
CA ASP A 12 -25.15 -31.47 22.15
C ASP A 12 -25.50 -31.07 23.59
N GLU A 13 -26.70 -31.37 24.07
CA GLU A 13 -27.10 -31.16 25.47
C GLU A 13 -26.36 -32.12 26.40
N ALA A 14 -26.22 -33.39 26.02
CA ALA A 14 -25.44 -34.39 26.75
C ALA A 14 -23.98 -34.00 26.87
N PHE A 15 -23.40 -33.40 25.81
CA PHE A 15 -22.04 -32.87 25.80
C PHE A 15 -21.89 -31.70 26.77
N LEU A 16 -22.78 -30.71 26.73
CA LEU A 16 -22.77 -29.55 27.63
C LEU A 16 -22.91 -29.93 29.12
N VAL A 17 -23.77 -30.90 29.41
CA VAL A 17 -23.95 -31.42 30.76
C VAL A 17 -22.71 -32.22 31.24
N ALA A 18 -22.10 -33.00 30.35
CA ALA A 18 -20.86 -33.72 30.64
C ALA A 18 -19.69 -32.77 30.92
N VAL A 19 -19.53 -31.72 30.12
CA VAL A 19 -18.52 -30.67 30.30
C VAL A 19 -18.75 -29.92 31.64
N LYS A 20 -19.98 -29.60 31.97
CA LYS A 20 -20.35 -28.92 33.23
C LYS A 20 -20.13 -29.80 34.49
N ARG A 21 -20.18 -31.13 34.35
CA ARG A 21 -19.95 -32.10 35.41
C ARG A 21 -18.45 -32.43 35.62
N MET A 22 -17.59 -32.16 34.65
CA MET A 22 -16.15 -32.43 34.74
C MET A 22 -15.39 -31.51 35.73
N GLY A 23 -16.06 -30.51 36.33
CA GLY A 23 -15.44 -29.63 37.30
C GLY A 23 -14.44 -28.65 36.71
N ASP A 24 -13.57 -28.10 37.54
CA ASP A 24 -12.61 -27.07 37.17
C ASP A 24 -11.70 -27.53 36.02
N LEU A 25 -12.04 -27.07 34.80
CA LEU A 25 -11.27 -27.35 33.61
C LEU A 25 -9.91 -26.66 33.73
N ASP A 26 -8.84 -27.44 33.53
CA ASP A 26 -7.47 -26.97 33.43
C ASP A 26 -7.35 -25.74 32.52
N ALA A 27 -6.40 -24.86 32.77
CA ALA A 27 -6.22 -23.61 32.02
C ALA A 27 -6.12 -23.85 30.49
N LEU A 28 -5.51 -24.98 30.13
CA LEU A 28 -5.38 -25.41 28.71
C LEU A 28 -6.74 -25.78 28.10
N SER A 29 -7.62 -26.43 28.90
CA SER A 29 -8.97 -26.79 28.45
C SER A 29 -9.89 -25.58 28.34
N ARG A 30 -9.67 -24.56 29.16
CA ARG A 30 -10.38 -23.26 29.04
C ARG A 30 -9.96 -22.48 27.81
N GLU A 31 -8.66 -22.46 27.51
CA GLU A 31 -8.12 -21.82 26.32
C GLU A 31 -8.59 -22.54 25.05
N PHE A 32 -8.56 -23.88 25.06
CA PHE A 32 -9.05 -24.70 23.95
C PHE A 32 -10.57 -24.54 23.74
N ALA A 33 -11.37 -24.47 24.80
CA ALA A 33 -12.81 -24.22 24.72
C ALA A 33 -13.09 -22.79 24.22
N ARG A 34 -12.28 -21.81 24.59
CA ARG A 34 -12.40 -20.41 24.18
C ARG A 34 -12.08 -20.27 22.68
N GLU A 35 -10.99 -20.87 22.22
CA GLU A 35 -10.57 -20.86 20.81
C GLU A 35 -11.55 -21.62 19.91
N HIS A 36 -12.12 -22.72 20.39
CA HIS A 36 -13.14 -23.47 19.66
C HIS A 36 -14.54 -22.87 19.76
N SER A 37 -14.87 -22.18 20.85
CA SER A 37 -16.15 -21.44 20.93
C SER A 37 -16.16 -20.28 19.95
N ASP A 38 -15.07 -19.54 19.80
CA ASP A 38 -14.94 -18.46 18.80
C ASP A 38 -15.02 -19.02 17.36
N ARG A 39 -14.48 -20.22 17.12
CA ARG A 39 -14.61 -20.92 15.84
C ARG A 39 -16.05 -21.42 15.61
N LEU A 40 -16.67 -22.01 16.61
CA LEU A 40 -18.07 -22.46 16.57
C LEU A 40 -19.03 -21.26 16.46
N TRP A 41 -18.79 -20.19 17.20
CA TRP A 41 -19.56 -18.93 17.03
C TRP A 41 -19.36 -18.34 15.63
N LYS A 42 -18.15 -18.29 15.11
CA LYS A 42 -17.91 -17.88 13.73
C LYS A 42 -18.61 -18.79 12.71
N GLN A 43 -18.61 -20.10 12.93
CA GLN A 43 -19.34 -21.04 12.08
C GLN A 43 -20.86 -20.94 12.22
N LEU A 44 -21.40 -20.75 13.44
CA LEU A 44 -22.83 -20.59 13.69
C LEU A 44 -23.38 -19.22 13.23
N VAL A 45 -22.59 -18.16 13.33
CA VAL A 45 -22.95 -16.82 12.86
C VAL A 45 -22.68 -16.65 11.37
N VAL A 46 -21.65 -17.32 10.82
CA VAL A 46 -21.30 -17.27 9.37
C VAL A 46 -22.09 -18.29 8.56
N SER A 47 -22.68 -19.32 9.18
CA SER A 47 -23.63 -20.20 8.53
C SER A 47 -25.08 -19.69 8.55
N SER A 48 -25.30 -18.40 8.80
CA SER A 48 -26.50 -17.75 8.30
C SER A 48 -26.53 -17.96 6.78
N PRO A 49 -27.55 -18.59 6.20
CA PRO A 49 -27.60 -18.84 4.77
C PRO A 49 -27.41 -17.50 4.07
N GLU A 50 -26.35 -17.40 3.23
CA GLU A 50 -26.15 -16.23 2.38
C GLU A 50 -27.49 -15.93 1.71
N THR A 51 -28.13 -14.87 2.12
CA THR A 51 -29.43 -14.48 1.58
C THR A 51 -29.26 -14.24 0.09
N ALA A 52 -30.27 -14.54 -0.71
CA ALA A 52 -30.26 -14.29 -2.16
C ALA A 52 -29.87 -12.83 -2.47
N GLU A 53 -30.19 -11.90 -1.56
CA GLU A 53 -29.82 -10.49 -1.63
C GLU A 53 -28.29 -10.28 -1.46
N SER A 54 -27.64 -10.99 -0.54
CA SER A 54 -26.18 -10.92 -0.34
C SER A 54 -25.43 -11.43 -1.58
N LYS A 55 -25.84 -12.53 -2.16
CA LYS A 55 -25.25 -13.07 -3.42
C LYS A 55 -25.46 -12.10 -4.60
N THR A 56 -26.61 -11.46 -4.67
CA THR A 56 -26.90 -10.48 -5.72
C THR A 56 -26.05 -9.22 -5.56
N ALA A 57 -25.85 -8.73 -4.33
CA ALA A 57 -24.98 -7.60 -4.03
C ALA A 57 -23.51 -7.89 -4.36
N ALA A 58 -22.99 -9.05 -3.94
CA ALA A 58 -21.63 -9.48 -4.26
C ALA A 58 -21.39 -9.63 -5.78
N ARG A 59 -22.39 -10.17 -6.51
CA ARG A 59 -22.34 -10.27 -7.97
C ARG A 59 -22.31 -8.89 -8.64
N LYS A 60 -23.11 -7.93 -8.18
CA LYS A 60 -23.11 -6.55 -8.70
C LYS A 60 -21.76 -5.88 -8.45
N ASP A 61 -21.19 -6.03 -7.25
CA ASP A 61 -19.87 -5.50 -6.89
C ASP A 61 -18.78 -6.06 -7.83
N ALA A 62 -18.77 -7.36 -8.07
CA ALA A 62 -17.85 -7.99 -9.01
C ALA A 62 -18.03 -7.44 -10.45
N ILE A 63 -19.27 -7.34 -10.95
CA ILE A 63 -19.53 -6.83 -12.31
C ILE A 63 -19.01 -5.40 -12.45
N VAL A 64 -19.28 -4.52 -11.50
CA VAL A 64 -18.80 -3.14 -11.54
C VAL A 64 -17.28 -3.09 -11.51
N ALA A 65 -16.64 -3.86 -10.62
CA ALA A 65 -15.18 -3.91 -10.52
C ALA A 65 -14.53 -4.40 -11.83
N PHE A 66 -15.01 -5.51 -12.39
CA PHE A 66 -14.48 -6.03 -13.66
C PHE A 66 -14.76 -5.09 -14.84
N SER A 67 -15.93 -4.45 -14.89
CA SER A 67 -16.21 -3.44 -15.93
C SER A 67 -15.24 -2.26 -15.85
N LEU A 68 -14.98 -1.76 -14.64
CA LEU A 68 -14.02 -0.67 -14.44
C LEU A 68 -12.56 -1.10 -14.66
N ALA A 69 -12.22 -2.36 -14.38
CA ALA A 69 -10.92 -2.93 -14.74
C ALA A 69 -10.71 -2.95 -16.26
N VAL A 70 -11.74 -3.33 -17.03
CA VAL A 70 -11.72 -3.26 -18.50
C VAL A 70 -11.60 -1.80 -18.97
N VAL A 71 -12.32 -0.87 -18.33
CA VAL A 71 -12.18 0.57 -18.65
C VAL A 71 -10.75 1.05 -18.40
N ALA A 72 -10.11 0.68 -17.28
CA ALA A 72 -8.72 1.01 -17.00
C ALA A 72 -7.76 0.41 -18.04
N ALA A 73 -7.96 -0.86 -18.39
CA ALA A 73 -7.17 -1.56 -19.41
C ALA A 73 -7.31 -0.92 -20.80
N LEU A 74 -8.50 -0.48 -21.19
CA LEU A 74 -8.74 0.18 -22.47
C LEU A 74 -8.27 1.65 -22.45
N ALA A 75 -8.38 2.34 -21.33
CA ALA A 75 -7.95 3.74 -21.22
C ALA A 75 -6.48 3.93 -21.56
N ILE A 76 -5.61 2.97 -21.18
CA ILE A 76 -4.19 3.03 -21.53
C ILE A 76 -3.92 2.88 -23.04
N LYS A 77 -4.89 2.38 -23.81
CA LYS A 77 -4.79 2.25 -25.29
C LYS A 77 -5.40 3.43 -26.03
N VAL A 78 -6.14 4.31 -25.35
CA VAL A 78 -6.76 5.49 -25.98
C VAL A 78 -5.74 6.39 -26.68
N PRO A 79 -4.54 6.69 -26.11
CA PRO A 79 -3.56 7.54 -26.80
C PRO A 79 -3.07 6.98 -28.13
N ALA A 80 -3.05 5.66 -28.31
CA ALA A 80 -2.67 5.02 -29.56
C ALA A 80 -3.62 5.40 -30.72
N LEU A 81 -4.88 5.73 -30.45
CA LEU A 81 -5.84 6.23 -31.44
C LEU A 81 -5.46 7.64 -31.97
N PHE A 82 -4.61 8.34 -31.22
CA PHE A 82 -4.10 9.67 -31.56
C PHE A 82 -2.63 9.65 -32.00
N GLY A 83 -2.13 8.48 -32.38
CA GLY A 83 -0.79 8.30 -32.93
C GLY A 83 0.33 8.21 -31.88
N LYS A 84 0.00 7.95 -30.62
CA LYS A 84 1.00 7.70 -29.56
C LYS A 84 1.35 6.23 -29.51
N ASP A 85 2.59 5.88 -29.87
CA ASP A 85 3.09 4.51 -29.77
C ASP A 85 3.61 4.21 -28.36
N PHE A 86 3.35 2.99 -27.87
CA PHE A 86 3.75 2.61 -26.52
C PHE A 86 5.26 2.51 -26.33
N ASP A 87 5.99 2.18 -27.40
CA ASP A 87 7.43 2.04 -27.39
C ASP A 87 8.15 3.35 -27.68
N GLU A 88 7.63 4.14 -28.63
CA GLU A 88 8.23 5.42 -29.05
C GLU A 88 7.89 6.55 -28.07
N ASP A 89 6.71 6.51 -27.43
CA ASP A 89 6.22 7.53 -26.49
C ASP A 89 6.21 7.01 -25.03
N ALA A 90 7.17 6.17 -24.64
CA ALA A 90 7.21 5.54 -23.31
C ALA A 90 7.14 6.55 -22.17
N GLU A 91 7.76 7.72 -22.28
CA GLU A 91 7.74 8.81 -21.30
C GLU A 91 6.33 9.38 -21.11
N PHE A 92 5.59 9.59 -22.20
CA PHE A 92 4.19 10.00 -22.14
C PHE A 92 3.36 8.98 -21.36
N TYR A 93 3.53 7.68 -21.64
CA TYR A 93 2.79 6.63 -20.94
C TYR A 93 3.19 6.53 -19.48
N ALA A 94 4.48 6.63 -19.15
CA ALA A 94 4.97 6.63 -17.78
C ALA A 94 4.36 7.80 -16.96
N ARG A 95 4.38 9.00 -17.50
CA ARG A 95 3.83 10.21 -16.87
C ARG A 95 2.32 10.14 -16.68
N ASN A 96 1.59 9.52 -17.60
CA ASN A 96 0.13 9.45 -17.61
C ASN A 96 -0.43 8.13 -17.05
N PHE A 97 0.39 7.15 -16.67
CA PHE A 97 -0.09 5.83 -16.23
C PHE A 97 -1.13 5.93 -15.11
N SER A 98 -0.85 6.74 -14.09
CA SER A 98 -1.77 6.94 -12.98
C SER A 98 -3.10 7.58 -13.38
N LEU A 99 -3.11 8.40 -14.43
CA LEU A 99 -4.31 9.03 -14.97
C LEU A 99 -5.20 8.07 -15.77
N PHE A 100 -4.66 6.96 -16.26
CA PHE A 100 -5.46 5.91 -16.89
C PHE A 100 -6.06 4.94 -15.87
N VAL A 101 -5.36 4.68 -14.78
CA VAL A 101 -5.69 3.62 -13.82
C VAL A 101 -6.49 4.12 -12.62
N LEU A 102 -6.11 5.27 -12.04
CA LEU A 102 -6.71 5.72 -10.78
C LEU A 102 -8.10 6.35 -10.91
N PRO A 103 -8.49 7.00 -12.03
CA PRO A 103 -9.88 7.43 -12.21
C PRO A 103 -10.90 6.29 -12.22
N PRO A 104 -10.72 5.17 -12.96
CA PRO A 104 -11.60 4.00 -12.85
C PRO A 104 -11.65 3.41 -11.44
N LEU A 105 -10.51 3.32 -10.74
CA LEU A 105 -10.46 2.90 -9.34
C LEU A 105 -11.24 3.87 -8.43
N THR A 106 -11.08 5.17 -8.63
CA THR A 106 -11.82 6.19 -7.89
C THR A 106 -13.33 6.06 -8.16
N ALA A 107 -13.74 5.82 -9.41
CA ALA A 107 -15.13 5.60 -9.77
C ALA A 107 -15.72 4.35 -9.07
N TYR A 108 -14.93 3.28 -8.90
CA TYR A 108 -15.33 2.13 -8.11
C TYR A 108 -15.68 2.51 -6.66
N PHE A 109 -14.83 3.31 -5.98
CA PHE A 109 -15.11 3.75 -4.62
C PHE A 109 -16.23 4.80 -4.55
N VAL A 110 -16.34 5.70 -5.52
CA VAL A 110 -17.48 6.63 -5.64
C VAL A 110 -18.79 5.87 -5.66
N TRP A 111 -18.89 4.83 -6.48
CA TRP A 111 -20.06 3.97 -6.57
C TRP A 111 -20.27 3.17 -5.27
N LYS A 112 -19.23 2.51 -4.78
CA LYS A 112 -19.31 1.62 -3.61
C LYS A 112 -19.66 2.35 -2.31
N ARG A 113 -19.16 3.56 -2.13
CA ARG A 113 -19.39 4.42 -0.95
C ARG A 113 -20.56 5.40 -1.13
N ALA A 114 -21.22 5.38 -2.29
CA ALA A 114 -22.31 6.31 -2.64
C ALA A 114 -21.97 7.77 -2.31
N LEU A 115 -20.82 8.25 -2.82
CA LEU A 115 -20.30 9.57 -2.49
C LEU A 115 -21.21 10.69 -2.99
N ARG A 116 -21.29 11.80 -2.23
CA ARG A 116 -22.05 12.97 -2.58
C ARG A 116 -21.47 13.72 -3.78
N ALA A 117 -22.30 14.32 -4.60
CA ALA A 117 -21.89 15.04 -5.82
C ALA A 117 -20.77 16.07 -5.59
N PRO A 118 -20.75 16.92 -4.53
CA PRO A 118 -19.64 17.84 -4.31
C PRO A 118 -18.29 17.14 -4.13
N THR A 119 -18.25 16.01 -3.45
CA THR A 119 -17.01 15.22 -3.30
C THR A 119 -16.57 14.64 -4.64
N VAL A 120 -17.51 14.11 -5.44
CA VAL A 120 -17.21 13.58 -6.77
C VAL A 120 -16.65 14.66 -7.69
N VAL A 121 -17.24 15.85 -7.68
CA VAL A 121 -16.75 17.00 -8.44
C VAL A 121 -15.34 17.38 -7.99
N GLY A 122 -15.09 17.45 -6.68
CA GLY A 122 -13.75 17.75 -6.15
C GLY A 122 -12.70 16.73 -6.59
N LEU A 123 -13.02 15.43 -6.57
CA LEU A 123 -12.14 14.36 -7.05
C LEU A 123 -11.88 14.51 -8.57
N ALA A 124 -12.94 14.76 -9.36
CA ALA A 124 -12.80 14.97 -10.80
C ALA A 124 -11.92 16.19 -11.12
N VAL A 125 -12.09 17.30 -10.41
CA VAL A 125 -11.25 18.50 -10.56
C VAL A 125 -9.79 18.19 -10.25
N ALA A 126 -9.50 17.38 -9.20
CA ALA A 126 -8.14 16.99 -8.88
C ALA A 126 -7.50 16.17 -10.02
N PHE A 127 -8.21 15.21 -10.60
CA PHE A 127 -7.71 14.44 -11.75
C PHE A 127 -7.53 15.29 -13.00
N VAL A 128 -8.46 16.20 -13.29
CA VAL A 128 -8.35 17.13 -14.44
C VAL A 128 -7.16 18.06 -14.25
N ALA A 129 -6.99 18.64 -13.08
CA ALA A 129 -5.83 19.49 -12.78
C ALA A 129 -4.52 18.70 -12.94
N ALA A 130 -4.45 17.48 -12.42
CA ALA A 130 -3.30 16.60 -12.57
C ALA A 130 -2.99 16.30 -14.04
N ALA A 131 -4.02 16.00 -14.85
CA ALA A 131 -3.86 15.78 -16.28
C ALA A 131 -3.36 17.04 -17.03
N VAL A 132 -3.84 18.22 -16.63
CA VAL A 132 -3.37 19.50 -17.19
C VAL A 132 -1.89 19.68 -16.88
N PHE A 133 -1.47 19.62 -15.62
CA PHE A 133 -0.07 19.80 -15.24
C PHE A 133 0.86 18.75 -15.85
N ALA A 134 0.43 17.50 -15.96
CA ALA A 134 1.22 16.45 -16.56
C ALA A 134 1.42 16.62 -18.09
N ASN A 135 0.52 17.33 -18.81
CA ASN A 135 0.53 17.34 -20.26
C ASN A 135 0.65 18.73 -20.91
N VAL A 136 0.49 19.83 -20.16
CA VAL A 136 0.63 21.19 -20.68
C VAL A 136 2.08 21.68 -20.61
N TYR A 137 2.86 21.15 -19.69
CA TYR A 137 4.26 21.55 -19.56
C TYR A 137 5.08 21.05 -20.76
N PRO A 138 5.92 21.92 -21.35
CA PRO A 138 6.80 21.60 -22.45
C PRO A 138 8.09 20.95 -21.93
N PHE A 139 8.00 19.70 -21.46
CA PHE A 139 9.18 18.97 -20.97
C PHE A 139 10.20 18.78 -22.09
N ASP A 140 11.48 18.97 -21.79
CA ASP A 140 12.55 18.57 -22.66
C ASP A 140 12.63 17.03 -22.74
N PRO A 141 13.03 16.43 -23.86
CA PRO A 141 13.21 14.98 -23.96
C PRO A 141 14.16 14.46 -22.88
N ASP A 142 13.82 13.33 -22.25
CA ASP A 142 14.59 12.70 -21.14
C ASP A 142 14.82 13.61 -19.93
N SER A 143 13.97 14.62 -19.72
CA SER A 143 14.17 15.59 -18.64
C SER A 143 13.98 14.99 -17.26
N SER A 144 14.81 15.47 -16.32
CA SER A 144 14.70 15.06 -14.91
C SER A 144 13.34 15.42 -14.29
N THR A 145 12.76 16.55 -14.71
CA THR A 145 11.46 17.02 -14.19
C THR A 145 10.29 16.18 -14.74
N GLU A 146 10.39 15.63 -15.93
CA GLU A 146 9.41 14.70 -16.48
C GLU A 146 9.42 13.38 -15.71
N VAL A 147 10.60 12.81 -15.47
CA VAL A 147 10.76 11.58 -14.66
C VAL A 147 10.23 11.79 -13.25
N LEU A 148 10.55 12.93 -12.62
CA LEU A 148 10.04 13.27 -11.29
C LEU A 148 8.51 13.42 -11.30
N THR A 149 7.93 13.99 -12.34
CA THR A 149 6.47 14.07 -12.51
C THR A 149 5.86 12.68 -12.61
N ALA A 150 6.43 11.79 -13.42
CA ALA A 150 5.97 10.41 -13.57
C ALA A 150 6.00 9.63 -12.24
N LEU A 151 6.99 9.88 -11.38
CA LEU A 151 7.13 9.23 -10.07
C LEU A 151 6.22 9.83 -8.99
N HIS A 152 6.02 11.14 -8.96
CA HIS A 152 5.30 11.81 -7.88
C HIS A 152 3.80 11.95 -8.14
N LEU A 153 3.38 12.03 -9.40
CA LEU A 153 1.96 12.13 -9.76
C LEU A 153 1.13 10.95 -9.23
N PRO A 154 1.55 9.68 -9.37
CA PRO A 154 0.85 8.55 -8.76
C PRO A 154 0.69 8.70 -7.25
N ILE A 155 1.71 9.21 -6.54
CA ILE A 155 1.69 9.42 -5.08
C ILE A 155 0.62 10.47 -4.71
N ALA A 156 0.62 11.61 -5.38
CA ALA A 156 -0.37 12.66 -5.15
C ALA A 156 -1.80 12.16 -5.41
N LEU A 157 -2.00 11.46 -6.53
CA LEU A 157 -3.31 10.93 -6.93
C LEU A 157 -3.76 9.75 -6.06
N TRP A 158 -2.84 8.95 -5.51
CA TRP A 158 -3.19 7.89 -4.57
C TRP A 158 -3.88 8.43 -3.32
N LEU A 159 -3.47 9.60 -2.84
CA LEU A 159 -4.11 10.25 -1.71
C LEU A 159 -5.48 10.84 -2.08
N VAL A 160 -5.70 11.24 -3.35
CA VAL A 160 -7.04 11.57 -3.89
C VAL A 160 -7.94 10.33 -3.89
N VAL A 161 -7.42 9.15 -4.30
CA VAL A 161 -8.12 7.86 -4.18
C VAL A 161 -8.48 7.56 -2.72
N GLY A 162 -7.59 7.88 -1.77
CA GLY A 162 -7.84 7.70 -0.33
C GLY A 162 -9.07 8.48 0.16
N ILE A 163 -9.31 9.67 -0.37
CA ILE A 163 -10.51 10.45 -0.06
C ILE A 163 -11.77 9.72 -0.59
N ALA A 164 -11.70 9.14 -1.78
CA ALA A 164 -12.80 8.36 -2.33
C ALA A 164 -13.04 7.07 -1.54
N TYR A 165 -11.97 6.37 -1.16
CA TYR A 165 -12.02 5.15 -0.34
C TYR A 165 -12.68 5.37 1.02
N ALA A 166 -12.20 6.35 1.79
CA ALA A 166 -12.68 6.63 3.13
C ALA A 166 -13.99 7.42 3.15
N GLY A 167 -14.31 8.17 2.09
CA GLY A 167 -15.51 8.97 1.97
C GLY A 167 -15.64 9.98 3.11
N VAL A 168 -16.81 10.01 3.77
CA VAL A 168 -17.05 10.92 4.90
C VAL A 168 -16.11 10.69 6.09
N ARG A 169 -15.58 9.48 6.25
CA ARG A 169 -14.64 9.12 7.33
C ARG A 169 -13.21 9.62 7.06
N TRP A 170 -12.90 10.21 5.91
CA TRP A 170 -11.58 10.75 5.61
C TRP A 170 -11.07 11.75 6.66
N ARG A 171 -11.96 12.51 7.28
CA ARG A 171 -11.61 13.45 8.35
C ARG A 171 -11.32 12.77 9.69
N GLN A 172 -11.66 11.51 9.85
CA GLN A 172 -11.44 10.70 11.05
C GLN A 172 -10.13 9.92 10.94
N VAL A 173 -9.48 9.67 12.08
CA VAL A 173 -8.26 8.87 12.15
C VAL A 173 -8.50 7.48 11.60
N ASP A 174 -9.59 6.84 12.01
CA ASP A 174 -9.94 5.47 11.63
C ASP A 174 -10.09 5.31 10.11
N GLY A 175 -10.82 6.27 9.46
CA GLY A 175 -11.01 6.19 8.00
C GLY A 175 -9.70 6.33 7.20
N ARG A 176 -8.75 7.13 7.70
CA ARG A 176 -7.42 7.23 7.08
C ARG A 176 -6.54 6.03 7.40
N MET A 177 -6.68 5.45 8.59
CA MET A 177 -5.97 4.22 8.96
C MET A 177 -6.48 3.02 8.17
N ASP A 178 -7.80 2.92 7.93
CA ASP A 178 -8.39 1.93 7.04
C ASP A 178 -7.83 2.05 5.61
N PHE A 179 -7.62 3.28 5.10
CA PHE A 179 -7.00 3.49 3.80
C PHE A 179 -5.53 3.04 3.76
N ILE A 180 -4.76 3.28 4.84
CA ILE A 180 -3.39 2.79 4.96
C ILE A 180 -3.37 1.26 4.93
N ARG A 181 -4.24 0.62 5.70
CA ARG A 181 -4.39 -0.85 5.70
C ARG A 181 -4.75 -1.37 4.32
N PHE A 182 -5.78 -0.80 3.71
CA PHE A 182 -6.19 -1.11 2.34
C PHE A 182 -5.04 -1.00 1.35
N SER A 183 -4.21 0.06 1.44
CA SER A 183 -3.06 0.25 0.55
C SER A 183 -2.03 -0.89 0.68
N GLY A 184 -1.74 -1.34 1.90
CA GLY A 184 -0.85 -2.48 2.14
C GLY A 184 -1.42 -3.81 1.61
N GLU A 185 -2.70 -4.06 1.85
CA GLU A 185 -3.40 -5.25 1.36
C GLU A 185 -3.50 -5.25 -0.18
N LEU A 186 -3.80 -4.10 -0.77
CA LEU A 186 -3.82 -3.92 -2.21
C LEU A 186 -2.46 -4.26 -2.83
N PHE A 187 -1.37 -3.77 -2.24
CA PHE A 187 -0.02 -4.06 -2.72
C PHE A 187 0.24 -5.57 -2.75
N ILE A 188 -0.14 -6.30 -1.71
CA ILE A 188 0.03 -7.75 -1.63
C ILE A 188 -0.75 -8.45 -2.75
N TYR A 189 -2.05 -8.13 -2.90
CA TYR A 189 -2.86 -8.72 -3.96
C TYR A 189 -2.35 -8.37 -5.36
N TYR A 190 -1.94 -7.13 -5.56
CA TYR A 190 -1.38 -6.70 -6.84
C TYR A 190 -0.12 -7.49 -7.19
N VAL A 191 0.80 -7.67 -6.24
CA VAL A 191 2.02 -8.49 -6.44
C VAL A 191 1.66 -9.94 -6.76
N LEU A 192 0.70 -10.54 -6.05
CA LEU A 192 0.26 -11.91 -6.33
C LEU A 192 -0.36 -12.05 -7.73
N ILE A 193 -1.19 -11.09 -8.15
CA ILE A 193 -1.78 -11.06 -9.50
C ILE A 193 -0.66 -10.87 -10.55
N ALA A 194 0.30 -9.97 -10.31
CA ALA A 194 1.42 -9.72 -11.20
C ALA A 194 2.31 -10.96 -11.36
N LEU A 195 2.61 -11.67 -10.28
CA LEU A 195 3.37 -12.92 -10.33
C LEU A 195 2.62 -14.01 -11.11
N GLY A 196 1.34 -14.22 -10.81
CA GLY A 196 0.50 -15.18 -11.53
C GLY A 196 0.35 -14.82 -13.02
N GLY A 197 0.11 -13.54 -13.31
CA GLY A 197 0.04 -13.01 -14.66
C GLY A 197 1.36 -13.14 -15.43
N GLY A 198 2.50 -12.90 -14.74
CA GLY A 198 3.84 -13.08 -15.32
C GLY A 198 4.11 -14.53 -15.70
N VAL A 199 3.77 -15.47 -14.82
CA VAL A 199 3.90 -16.92 -15.12
C VAL A 199 3.01 -17.30 -16.31
N LEU A 200 1.74 -16.87 -16.34
CA LEU A 200 0.84 -17.13 -17.45
C LEU A 200 1.37 -16.55 -18.76
N THR A 201 1.89 -15.33 -18.73
CA THR A 201 2.49 -14.66 -19.89
C THR A 201 3.70 -15.44 -20.39
N ALA A 202 4.61 -15.88 -19.50
CA ALA A 202 5.78 -16.65 -19.88
C ALA A 202 5.39 -17.97 -20.58
N PHE A 203 4.41 -18.69 -20.05
CA PHE A 203 3.89 -19.90 -20.72
C PHE A 203 3.23 -19.59 -22.05
N THR A 204 2.48 -18.50 -22.13
CA THR A 204 1.86 -18.08 -23.40
C THR A 204 2.91 -17.80 -24.46
N VAL A 205 3.95 -17.03 -24.13
CA VAL A 205 5.07 -16.75 -25.04
C VAL A 205 5.72 -18.05 -25.50
N ALA A 206 6.12 -18.91 -24.58
CA ALA A 206 6.77 -20.17 -24.90
C ALA A 206 5.92 -21.10 -25.81
N MET A 207 4.60 -21.15 -25.60
CA MET A 207 3.69 -21.96 -26.42
C MET A 207 3.54 -21.40 -27.86
N PHE A 208 3.46 -20.08 -28.00
CA PHE A 208 3.34 -19.45 -29.32
C PHE A 208 4.66 -19.53 -30.12
N GLU A 209 5.80 -19.34 -29.43
CA GLU A 209 7.12 -19.52 -30.04
C GLU A 209 7.37 -20.97 -30.53
N ALA A 210 6.84 -21.97 -29.81
CA ALA A 210 6.95 -23.37 -30.21
C ALA A 210 6.24 -23.72 -31.54
N ILE A 211 5.37 -22.82 -32.01
CA ILE A 211 4.69 -22.94 -33.31
C ILE A 211 5.10 -21.82 -34.28
N ASP A 212 6.30 -21.24 -34.10
CA ASP A 212 6.90 -20.19 -34.91
C ASP A 212 6.07 -18.88 -34.99
N LEU A 213 5.25 -18.62 -33.98
CA LEU A 213 4.54 -17.35 -33.82
C LEU A 213 5.21 -16.51 -32.73
N ASN A 214 5.62 -15.29 -33.03
CA ASN A 214 6.20 -14.38 -32.07
C ASN A 214 5.12 -13.46 -31.46
N PRO A 215 4.71 -13.69 -30.19
CA PRO A 215 3.70 -12.89 -29.50
C PRO A 215 4.29 -11.67 -28.78
N GLU A 216 5.61 -11.43 -28.83
CA GLU A 216 6.33 -10.45 -28.02
C GLU A 216 5.72 -9.03 -28.13
N THR A 217 5.46 -8.57 -29.35
CA THR A 217 4.86 -7.25 -29.58
C THR A 217 3.48 -7.15 -28.92
N PHE A 218 2.63 -8.17 -29.07
CA PHE A 218 1.31 -8.19 -28.43
C PHE A 218 1.42 -8.22 -26.91
N VAL A 219 2.33 -9.02 -26.38
CA VAL A 219 2.56 -9.10 -24.92
C VAL A 219 3.00 -7.74 -24.39
N ARG A 220 3.99 -7.11 -25.00
CA ARG A 220 4.58 -5.87 -24.55
C ARG A 220 3.63 -4.68 -24.71
N THR A 221 2.94 -4.58 -25.83
CA THR A 221 2.10 -3.41 -26.11
C THR A 221 0.65 -3.56 -25.64
N TRP A 222 0.13 -4.77 -25.46
CA TRP A 222 -1.26 -5.00 -25.05
C TRP A 222 -1.39 -5.74 -23.72
N LEU A 223 -0.83 -6.95 -23.63
CA LEU A 223 -1.11 -7.83 -22.49
C LEU A 223 -0.60 -7.26 -21.17
N LEU A 224 0.66 -6.84 -21.14
CA LEU A 224 1.27 -6.32 -19.91
C LEU A 224 0.67 -4.97 -19.48
N PRO A 225 0.58 -3.92 -20.33
CA PRO A 225 0.04 -2.65 -19.89
C PRO A 225 -1.45 -2.72 -19.54
N CYS A 226 -2.27 -3.41 -20.33
CA CYS A 226 -3.69 -3.60 -20.02
C CYS A 226 -3.91 -4.46 -18.78
N GLY A 227 -3.12 -5.54 -18.64
CA GLY A 227 -3.13 -6.40 -17.46
C GLY A 227 -2.74 -5.66 -16.19
N ALA A 228 -1.64 -4.89 -16.23
CA ALA A 228 -1.19 -4.07 -15.11
C ALA A 228 -2.23 -3.02 -14.69
N ALA A 229 -2.85 -2.34 -15.65
CA ALA A 229 -3.87 -1.33 -15.39
C ALA A 229 -5.13 -1.95 -14.77
N GLY A 230 -5.65 -3.03 -15.36
CA GLY A 230 -6.85 -3.71 -14.86
C GLY A 230 -6.64 -4.39 -13.51
N ALA A 231 -5.43 -4.92 -13.27
CA ALA A 231 -5.08 -5.60 -12.03
C ALA A 231 -5.23 -4.71 -10.79
N VAL A 232 -5.02 -3.40 -10.89
CA VAL A 232 -5.20 -2.47 -9.77
C VAL A 232 -6.65 -2.45 -9.28
N VAL A 233 -7.61 -2.41 -10.19
CA VAL A 233 -9.04 -2.41 -9.85
C VAL A 233 -9.48 -3.78 -9.33
N VAL A 234 -9.00 -4.88 -9.97
CA VAL A 234 -9.30 -6.25 -9.54
C VAL A 234 -8.73 -6.52 -8.15
N ALA A 235 -7.47 -6.13 -7.89
CA ALA A 235 -6.85 -6.26 -6.57
C ALA A 235 -7.64 -5.47 -5.51
N SER A 236 -8.06 -4.25 -5.82
CA SER A 236 -8.88 -3.43 -4.93
C SER A 236 -10.21 -4.09 -4.59
N TRP A 237 -10.87 -4.67 -5.59
CA TRP A 237 -12.10 -5.43 -5.37
C TRP A 237 -11.87 -6.67 -4.49
N LEU A 238 -10.76 -7.41 -4.71
CA LEU A 238 -10.41 -8.57 -3.89
C LEU A 238 -10.17 -8.20 -2.43
N VAL A 239 -9.47 -7.08 -2.16
CA VAL A 239 -9.30 -6.55 -0.80
C VAL A 239 -10.66 -6.30 -0.15
N GLU A 240 -11.55 -5.58 -0.84
CA GLU A 240 -12.88 -5.24 -0.33
C GLU A 240 -13.82 -6.45 -0.16
N ALA A 241 -13.65 -7.50 -1.00
CA ALA A 241 -14.49 -8.70 -0.96
C ALA A 241 -14.06 -9.71 0.10
N LYS A 242 -12.77 -9.73 0.48
CA LYS A 242 -12.18 -10.77 1.34
C LYS A 242 -11.43 -10.22 2.56
N GLN A 243 -11.96 -9.19 3.20
CA GLN A 243 -11.35 -8.57 4.39
C GLN A 243 -10.91 -9.57 5.47
N SER A 244 -11.64 -10.67 5.68
CA SER A 244 -11.34 -11.64 6.76
C SER A 244 -10.11 -12.53 6.54
N VAL A 245 -9.67 -12.72 5.29
CA VAL A 245 -8.54 -13.64 5.00
C VAL A 245 -7.20 -12.93 5.16
N ILE A 246 -7.13 -11.64 4.84
CA ILE A 246 -5.88 -10.85 4.83
C ILE A 246 -5.61 -10.15 6.16
N GLU A 247 -6.63 -9.88 6.97
CA GLU A 247 -6.43 -9.35 8.34
C GLU A 247 -5.39 -10.16 9.13
N ASN A 248 -5.23 -11.45 8.81
CA ASN A 248 -4.23 -12.31 9.43
C ASN A 248 -2.85 -12.28 8.74
N MET A 249 -2.71 -11.76 7.51
CA MET A 249 -1.43 -11.74 6.79
C MET A 249 -0.58 -10.53 7.15
N ALA A 250 -1.19 -9.39 7.45
CA ALA A 250 -0.49 -8.18 7.82
C ALA A 250 0.47 -8.37 9.01
N PRO A 251 0.03 -8.96 10.14
CA PRO A 251 0.91 -9.23 11.27
C PRO A 251 2.05 -10.20 10.94
N VAL A 252 1.81 -11.18 10.06
CA VAL A 252 2.83 -12.18 9.66
C VAL A 252 3.93 -11.49 8.84
N LEU A 253 3.57 -10.72 7.83
CA LEU A 253 4.53 -10.03 6.98
C LEU A 253 5.35 -9.00 7.77
N THR A 254 4.71 -8.19 8.59
CA THR A 254 5.43 -7.19 9.39
C THR A 254 6.34 -7.84 10.41
N ARG A 255 5.93 -8.94 11.06
CA ARG A 255 6.77 -9.68 12.00
C ARG A 255 7.97 -10.36 11.34
N LEU A 256 7.84 -10.77 10.08
CA LEU A 256 8.92 -11.37 9.31
C LEU A 256 9.91 -10.30 8.81
N PHE A 257 9.41 -9.27 8.15
CA PHE A 257 10.27 -8.30 7.46
C PHE A 257 10.87 -7.24 8.39
N THR A 258 10.19 -6.84 9.47
CA THR A 258 10.74 -5.85 10.42
C THR A 258 12.11 -6.24 10.97
N PRO A 259 12.35 -7.47 11.51
CA PRO A 259 13.67 -7.86 11.99
C PRO A 259 14.72 -7.93 10.87
N MET A 260 14.33 -8.37 9.67
CA MET A 260 15.25 -8.49 8.54
C MET A 260 15.73 -7.10 8.09
N PHE A 261 14.83 -6.15 7.89
CA PHE A 261 15.20 -4.79 7.53
C PHE A 261 15.97 -4.07 8.65
N ALA A 262 15.63 -4.29 9.91
CA ALA A 262 16.39 -3.77 11.04
C ALA A 262 17.82 -4.31 11.06
N ALA A 263 18.01 -5.62 10.83
CA ALA A 263 19.33 -6.23 10.75
C ALA A 263 20.16 -5.69 9.59
N VAL A 264 19.58 -5.53 8.40
CA VAL A 264 20.24 -4.96 7.22
C VAL A 264 20.68 -3.51 7.49
N LEU A 265 19.80 -2.70 8.08
CA LEU A 265 20.12 -1.31 8.43
C LEU A 265 21.24 -1.21 9.47
N ILE A 266 21.20 -2.03 10.51
CA ILE A 266 22.27 -2.09 11.55
C ILE A 266 23.58 -2.54 10.91
N ALA A 267 23.56 -3.57 10.07
CA ALA A 267 24.76 -4.04 9.38
C ALA A 267 25.34 -2.95 8.46
N PHE A 268 24.49 -2.23 7.73
CA PHE A 268 24.91 -1.09 6.91
C PHE A 268 25.56 0.01 7.76
N LEU A 269 24.93 0.43 8.85
CA LEU A 269 25.47 1.46 9.74
C LEU A 269 26.81 1.02 10.36
N ALA A 270 26.92 -0.25 10.75
CA ALA A 270 28.18 -0.82 11.25
C ALA A 270 29.28 -0.80 10.17
N ALA A 271 28.95 -1.12 8.92
CA ALA A 271 29.89 -1.06 7.80
C ALA A 271 30.37 0.38 7.54
N VAL A 272 29.47 1.37 7.55
CA VAL A 272 29.82 2.79 7.40
C VAL A 272 30.79 3.24 8.50
N LEU A 273 30.55 2.84 9.75
CA LEU A 273 31.44 3.16 10.87
C LEU A 273 32.78 2.43 10.76
N TRP A 274 32.80 1.20 10.24
CA TRP A 274 34.03 0.41 10.11
C TRP A 274 34.94 0.93 9.01
N THR A 275 34.39 1.33 7.87
CA THR A 275 35.14 1.80 6.72
C THR A 275 35.78 3.17 6.96
N GLY A 276 35.29 3.96 7.94
CA GLY A 276 35.83 5.28 8.32
C GLY A 276 35.90 6.29 7.17
N GLY A 277 35.48 5.90 5.98
CA GLY A 277 35.39 6.71 4.78
C GLY A 277 34.07 7.44 4.69
N GLY A 278 34.09 8.70 4.27
CA GLY A 278 32.89 9.36 3.80
C GLY A 278 32.25 8.44 2.73
N VAL A 279 30.94 8.22 2.86
CA VAL A 279 30.24 7.41 1.87
C VAL A 279 30.26 8.21 0.58
N ASP A 280 31.13 7.82 -0.37
CA ASP A 280 31.03 8.33 -1.74
C ASP A 280 29.74 7.73 -2.33
N VAL A 281 28.66 8.49 -2.10
CA VAL A 281 27.31 8.00 -2.37
C VAL A 281 27.03 8.26 -3.84
N GLU A 282 27.28 7.25 -4.67
CA GLU A 282 26.83 7.27 -6.06
C GLU A 282 25.32 7.51 -6.15
N ARG A 283 24.85 8.05 -7.28
CA ARG A 283 23.43 8.37 -7.52
C ARG A 283 22.50 7.16 -7.25
N GLU A 284 22.93 5.97 -7.64
CA GLU A 284 22.17 4.72 -7.50
C GLU A 284 21.98 4.35 -6.02
N LEU A 285 22.98 4.61 -5.19
CA LEU A 285 22.89 4.35 -3.77
C LEU A 285 21.89 5.29 -3.07
N LEU A 286 21.83 6.56 -3.47
CA LEU A 286 20.83 7.50 -2.93
C LEU A 286 19.39 7.10 -3.26
N ILE A 287 19.14 6.59 -4.48
CA ILE A 287 17.84 6.06 -4.87
C ILE A 287 17.47 4.86 -4.01
N THR A 288 18.43 3.96 -3.78
CA THR A 288 18.26 2.78 -2.94
C THR A 288 17.94 3.15 -1.49
N PHE A 289 18.59 4.19 -0.93
CA PHE A 289 18.27 4.71 0.40
C PHE A 289 16.86 5.27 0.49
N ASN A 290 16.45 6.08 -0.48
CA ASN A 290 15.10 6.62 -0.51
C ASN A 290 14.05 5.50 -0.56
N LEU A 291 14.28 4.48 -1.38
CA LEU A 291 13.40 3.32 -1.46
C LEU A 291 13.37 2.56 -0.13
N LEU A 292 14.51 2.37 0.52
CA LEU A 292 14.59 1.70 1.83
C LEU A 292 13.79 2.45 2.90
N LEU A 293 13.88 3.79 2.95
CA LEU A 293 13.10 4.60 3.90
C LEU A 293 11.60 4.51 3.64
N VAL A 294 11.18 4.49 2.37
CA VAL A 294 9.78 4.28 1.99
C VAL A 294 9.31 2.89 2.43
N VAL A 295 10.12 1.85 2.28
CA VAL A 295 9.80 0.49 2.76
C VAL A 295 9.68 0.47 4.29
N VAL A 296 10.60 1.11 5.02
CA VAL A 296 10.54 1.20 6.49
C VAL A 296 9.26 1.94 6.93
N LEU A 297 8.93 3.06 6.28
CA LEU A 297 7.69 3.77 6.54
C LEU A 297 6.48 2.87 6.24
N GLY A 298 6.49 2.15 5.13
CA GLY A 298 5.43 1.20 4.76
C GLY A 298 5.25 0.10 5.81
N LEU A 299 6.34 -0.50 6.30
CA LEU A 299 6.32 -1.51 7.37
C LEU A 299 5.77 -0.92 8.68
N LEU A 300 6.18 0.29 9.05
CA LEU A 300 5.68 0.98 10.25
C LEU A 300 4.17 1.24 10.13
N LEU A 301 3.73 1.83 9.03
CA LEU A 301 2.33 2.15 8.78
C LEU A 301 1.45 0.90 8.78
N TYR A 302 1.90 -0.15 8.08
CA TYR A 302 1.16 -1.41 7.97
C TYR A 302 1.11 -2.16 9.30
N SER A 303 2.23 -2.19 10.04
CA SER A 303 2.28 -2.75 11.41
C SER A 303 1.32 -2.02 12.34
N LEU A 304 1.29 -0.69 12.27
CA LEU A 304 0.42 0.13 13.11
C LEU A 304 -1.06 -0.07 12.76
N SER A 305 -1.39 -0.16 11.47
CA SER A 305 -2.77 -0.36 11.00
C SER A 305 -3.35 -1.74 11.37
N ALA A 306 -2.49 -2.73 11.55
CA ALA A 306 -2.88 -4.09 11.93
C ALA A 306 -2.80 -4.37 13.44
N ARG A 307 -2.38 -3.36 14.24
CA ARG A 307 -2.22 -3.51 15.69
C ARG A 307 -3.57 -3.45 16.39
N ASP A 308 -3.81 -4.37 17.31
CA ASP A 308 -4.89 -4.23 18.29
C ASP A 308 -4.54 -3.13 19.30
N LEU A 309 -5.40 -2.12 19.43
CA LEU A 309 -5.23 -0.99 20.34
C LEU A 309 -5.21 -1.41 21.82
N GLY A 310 -5.86 -2.54 22.15
CA GLY A 310 -5.90 -3.14 23.51
C GLY A 310 -4.72 -4.06 23.81
N ALA A 311 -3.90 -4.42 22.80
CA ALA A 311 -2.81 -5.35 23.01
C ALA A 311 -1.71 -4.77 23.93
N PRO A 312 -1.16 -5.57 24.86
CA PRO A 312 -0.06 -5.14 25.71
C PRO A 312 1.19 -4.84 24.89
N ARG A 313 2.11 -4.06 25.48
CA ARG A 313 3.42 -3.78 24.88
C ARG A 313 4.23 -5.06 24.80
N GLY A 314 4.83 -5.33 23.65
CA GLY A 314 5.58 -6.55 23.40
C GLY A 314 6.97 -6.31 22.84
N PHE A 315 7.74 -7.39 22.71
CA PHE A 315 9.07 -7.37 22.08
C PHE A 315 9.04 -6.80 20.66
N PHE A 316 7.97 -7.07 19.92
CA PHE A 316 7.80 -6.56 18.55
C PHE A 316 7.75 -5.02 18.50
N ASP A 317 7.17 -4.38 19.51
CA ASP A 317 7.15 -2.91 19.60
C ASP A 317 8.56 -2.31 19.79
N VAL A 318 9.42 -3.00 20.53
CA VAL A 318 10.83 -2.61 20.68
C VAL A 318 11.55 -2.75 19.35
N LEU A 319 11.28 -3.83 18.61
CA LEU A 319 11.87 -4.09 17.31
C LEU A 319 11.48 -3.02 16.27
N GLN A 320 10.23 -2.54 16.31
CA GLN A 320 9.77 -1.42 15.50
C GLN A 320 10.55 -0.13 15.81
N VAL A 321 10.83 0.15 17.08
CA VAL A 321 11.67 1.31 17.46
C VAL A 321 13.09 1.14 16.92
N VAL A 322 13.67 -0.05 17.04
CA VAL A 322 15.01 -0.34 16.50
C VAL A 322 15.03 -0.11 14.99
N LEU A 323 14.04 -0.62 14.25
CA LEU A 323 13.91 -0.41 12.81
C LEU A 323 13.88 1.08 12.46
N VAL A 324 12.98 1.85 13.10
CA VAL A 324 12.79 3.28 12.80
C VAL A 324 14.02 4.11 13.18
N VAL A 325 14.67 3.83 14.30
CA VAL A 325 15.89 4.52 14.73
C VAL A 325 17.04 4.22 13.76
N SER A 326 17.21 2.97 13.35
CA SER A 326 18.22 2.59 12.36
C SER A 326 17.98 3.28 11.00
N ALA A 327 16.72 3.39 10.58
CA ALA A 327 16.35 4.11 9.38
C ALA A 327 16.64 5.62 9.48
N LEU A 328 16.36 6.24 10.63
CA LEU A 328 16.69 7.65 10.88
C LEU A 328 18.21 7.91 10.79
N LEU A 329 19.03 7.03 11.33
CA LEU A 329 20.48 7.16 11.24
C LEU A 329 20.98 7.00 9.80
N ALA A 330 20.41 6.06 9.05
CA ALA A 330 20.73 5.88 7.64
C ALA A 330 20.27 7.09 6.80
N ASP A 331 19.10 7.66 7.07
CA ASP A 331 18.58 8.88 6.42
C ASP A 331 19.46 10.09 6.73
N ALA A 332 19.95 10.24 7.96
CA ALA A 332 20.88 11.31 8.30
C ALA A 332 22.19 11.23 7.48
N VAL A 333 22.71 10.03 7.24
CA VAL A 333 23.88 9.81 6.37
C VAL A 333 23.53 10.19 4.93
N ALA A 334 22.37 9.78 4.42
CA ALA A 334 21.93 10.11 3.06
C ALA A 334 21.73 11.63 2.88
N LEU A 335 21.09 12.29 3.84
CA LEU A 335 20.90 13.76 3.83
C LEU A 335 22.23 14.52 3.83
N TRP A 336 23.20 14.06 4.63
CA TRP A 336 24.54 14.64 4.63
C TRP A 336 25.16 14.56 3.23
N ALA A 337 25.18 13.38 2.63
CA ALA A 337 25.77 13.14 1.31
C ALA A 337 25.06 13.96 0.20
N ILE A 338 23.73 14.08 0.24
CA ILE A 338 22.96 14.91 -0.71
C ILE A 338 23.32 16.39 -0.54
N SER A 339 23.41 16.85 0.71
CA SER A 339 23.72 18.26 1.02
C SER A 339 25.12 18.64 0.54
N GLU A 340 26.13 17.78 0.75
CA GLU A 340 27.49 17.95 0.25
C GLU A 340 27.52 18.06 -1.27
N ARG A 341 26.82 17.14 -1.97
CA ARG A 341 26.71 17.18 -3.43
C ARG A 341 26.01 18.44 -3.97
N ILE A 342 25.03 18.98 -3.26
CA ILE A 342 24.37 20.23 -3.66
C ILE A 342 25.34 21.40 -3.52
N THR A 343 26.16 21.43 -2.47
CA THR A 343 27.14 22.50 -2.26
C THR A 343 28.27 22.48 -3.28
N GLU A 344 28.72 21.29 -3.70
CA GLU A 344 29.83 21.13 -4.63
C GLU A 344 29.42 21.25 -6.11
N LEU A 345 28.30 20.64 -6.48
CA LEU A 345 27.88 20.43 -7.87
C LEU A 345 26.61 21.20 -8.26
N GLY A 346 26.08 22.03 -7.34
CA GLY A 346 24.87 22.82 -7.53
C GLY A 346 23.57 22.03 -7.36
N SER A 347 22.44 22.76 -7.41
CA SER A 347 21.09 22.20 -7.27
C SER A 347 20.58 21.68 -8.61
N THR A 348 20.17 20.40 -8.64
CA THR A 348 19.42 19.79 -9.75
C THR A 348 18.05 19.37 -9.28
N PRO A 349 17.04 19.22 -10.19
CA PRO A 349 15.69 18.78 -9.82
C PRO A 349 15.72 17.52 -8.96
N ASN A 350 16.47 16.50 -9.38
CA ASN A 350 16.59 15.23 -8.68
C ASN A 350 17.16 15.36 -7.25
N ARG A 351 18.20 16.19 -7.07
CA ARG A 351 18.82 16.41 -5.74
C ARG A 351 17.86 17.13 -4.80
N VAL A 352 17.17 18.15 -5.30
CA VAL A 352 16.20 18.91 -4.49
C VAL A 352 14.99 18.04 -4.15
N ALA A 353 14.50 17.22 -5.09
CA ALA A 353 13.41 16.27 -4.84
C ALA A 353 13.81 15.22 -3.78
N ALA A 354 15.01 14.65 -3.90
CA ALA A 354 15.53 13.69 -2.94
C ALA A 354 15.71 14.32 -1.54
N LEU A 355 16.32 15.50 -1.47
CA LEU A 355 16.51 16.24 -0.21
C LEU A 355 15.17 16.52 0.48
N GLY A 356 14.18 16.99 -0.27
CA GLY A 356 12.86 17.30 0.28
C GLY A 356 12.12 16.04 0.74
N THR A 357 12.17 14.96 -0.04
CA THR A 357 11.58 13.67 0.33
C THR A 357 12.20 13.12 1.62
N ASN A 358 13.54 13.10 1.72
CA ASN A 358 14.24 12.63 2.90
C ASN A 358 13.97 13.52 4.12
N ALA A 359 13.95 14.84 3.97
CA ALA A 359 13.62 15.74 5.07
C ALA A 359 12.19 15.49 5.61
N ILE A 360 11.23 15.27 4.72
CA ILE A 360 9.84 14.97 5.10
C ILE A 360 9.76 13.60 5.82
N LEU A 361 10.46 12.58 5.31
CA LEU A 361 10.53 11.27 5.94
C LEU A 361 11.25 11.33 7.30
N LEU A 362 12.36 12.07 7.38
CA LEU A 362 13.10 12.27 8.64
C LEU A 362 12.21 12.86 9.74
N VAL A 363 11.49 13.93 9.43
CA VAL A 363 10.57 14.58 10.40
C VAL A 363 9.49 13.60 10.85
N ASN A 364 8.88 12.88 9.90
CA ASN A 364 7.86 11.88 10.23
C ASN A 364 8.40 10.78 11.15
N LEU A 365 9.51 10.14 10.75
CA LEU A 365 10.10 9.02 11.48
C LEU A 365 10.66 9.45 12.84
N ALA A 366 11.27 10.66 12.92
CA ALA A 366 11.80 11.18 14.19
C ALA A 366 10.68 11.37 15.23
N TRP A 367 9.58 12.01 14.83
CA TRP A 367 8.45 12.18 15.73
C TRP A 367 7.75 10.85 16.07
N SER A 368 7.66 9.95 15.11
CA SER A 368 7.17 8.60 15.34
C SER A 368 8.00 7.85 16.38
N THR A 369 9.32 7.99 16.32
CA THR A 369 10.24 7.42 17.32
C THR A 369 9.94 7.97 18.72
N VAL A 370 9.78 9.30 18.86
CA VAL A 370 9.44 9.93 20.13
C VAL A 370 8.11 9.38 20.67
N LEU A 371 7.09 9.31 19.84
CA LEU A 371 5.77 8.78 20.23
C LEU A 371 5.83 7.30 20.59
N TYR A 372 6.60 6.51 19.84
CA TYR A 372 6.78 5.07 20.11
C TYR A 372 7.51 4.83 21.44
N ILE A 373 8.59 5.58 21.71
CA ILE A 373 9.31 5.51 22.99
C ILE A 373 8.41 5.94 24.15
N ARG A 374 7.58 6.98 23.97
CA ARG A 374 6.58 7.38 24.98
C ARG A 374 5.56 6.28 25.22
N PHE A 375 5.09 5.63 24.17
CA PHE A 375 4.19 4.46 24.29
C PHE A 375 4.87 3.33 25.05
N LEU A 376 6.09 2.92 24.69
CA LEU A 376 6.82 1.85 25.40
C LEU A 376 7.05 2.16 26.89
N ARG A 377 7.31 3.42 27.23
CA ARG A 377 7.50 3.88 28.62
C ARG A 377 6.18 4.08 29.40
N GLY A 378 5.02 3.80 28.79
CA GLY A 378 3.73 3.99 29.46
C GLY A 378 3.27 5.43 29.59
N ARG A 379 3.89 6.35 28.85
CA ARG A 379 3.62 7.79 28.93
C ARG A 379 2.69 8.31 27.82
N GLY A 380 2.09 7.43 27.01
CA GLY A 380 1.15 7.79 25.97
C GLY A 380 0.48 6.58 25.33
N PRO A 381 -0.71 6.77 24.72
CA PRO A 381 -1.40 5.71 23.99
C PRO A 381 -0.81 5.52 22.60
N VAL A 382 -0.95 4.34 22.02
CA VAL A 382 -0.59 4.03 20.63
C VAL A 382 -1.40 4.86 19.64
N LEU A 383 -2.61 5.26 19.98
CA LEU A 383 -3.46 6.15 19.18
C LEU A 383 -2.77 7.48 18.79
N SER A 384 -1.79 7.94 19.58
CA SER A 384 -1.01 9.13 19.24
C SER A 384 -0.15 8.92 18.02
N LEU A 385 0.38 7.70 17.81
CA LEU A 385 1.10 7.34 16.59
C LEU A 385 0.16 7.29 15.38
N GLU A 386 -1.01 6.65 15.52
CA GLU A 386 -1.99 6.58 14.45
C GLU A 386 -2.44 7.98 14.00
N ARG A 387 -2.73 8.86 14.97
CA ARG A 387 -3.08 10.26 14.70
C ARG A 387 -1.95 11.00 13.98
N TRP A 388 -0.72 10.81 14.41
CA TRP A 388 0.43 11.42 13.77
C TRP A 388 0.57 10.97 12.32
N GLN A 389 0.61 9.66 12.10
CA GLN A 389 0.78 9.08 10.77
C GLN A 389 -0.34 9.48 9.81
N THR A 390 -1.59 9.41 10.27
CA THR A 390 -2.72 9.77 9.42
C THR A 390 -2.82 11.27 9.16
N ASN A 391 -2.41 12.13 10.09
CA ASN A 391 -2.35 13.58 9.89
C ASN A 391 -1.18 14.00 9.01
N TYR A 392 -0.18 13.13 8.84
CA TYR A 392 0.99 13.42 7.99
C TYR A 392 0.76 13.07 6.51
N LEU A 393 -0.29 12.30 6.17
CA LEU A 393 -0.63 11.97 4.78
C LEU A 393 -0.73 13.19 3.85
N PRO A 394 -1.38 14.32 4.25
CA PRO A 394 -1.42 15.53 3.42
C PRO A 394 -0.03 16.14 3.14
N VAL A 395 0.96 15.93 4.01
CA VAL A 395 2.33 16.42 3.80
C VAL A 395 2.97 15.68 2.62
N TYR A 396 2.80 14.36 2.55
CA TYR A 396 3.27 13.57 1.42
C TYR A 396 2.57 13.97 0.11
N ALA A 397 1.24 14.16 0.15
CA ALA A 397 0.48 14.65 -1.00
C ALA A 397 0.94 16.02 -1.46
N GLY A 398 1.13 16.94 -0.50
CA GLY A 398 1.57 18.30 -0.76
C GLY A 398 2.96 18.33 -1.39
N TRP A 399 3.90 17.52 -0.87
CA TRP A 399 5.22 17.41 -1.47
C TRP A 399 5.16 16.85 -2.89
N ALA A 400 4.45 15.75 -3.10
CA ALA A 400 4.29 15.17 -4.41
C ALA A 400 3.64 16.16 -5.41
N ALA A 401 2.65 16.93 -4.96
CA ALA A 401 2.04 17.98 -5.79
C ALA A 401 3.02 19.12 -6.09
N ILE A 402 3.86 19.54 -5.14
CA ILE A 402 4.91 20.54 -5.37
C ILE A 402 5.88 20.04 -6.46
N VAL A 403 6.34 18.81 -6.38
CA VAL A 403 7.25 18.25 -7.39
C VAL A 403 6.62 18.24 -8.78
N VAL A 404 5.34 17.89 -8.87
CA VAL A 404 4.62 17.84 -10.17
C VAL A 404 4.33 19.24 -10.74
N VAL A 405 3.96 20.19 -9.87
CA VAL A 405 3.45 21.49 -10.33
C VAL A 405 4.52 22.58 -10.37
N VAL A 406 5.42 22.58 -9.38
CA VAL A 406 6.38 23.67 -9.21
C VAL A 406 7.75 23.37 -9.83
N PHE A 407 8.22 22.12 -9.76
CA PHE A 407 9.56 21.78 -10.24
C PHE A 407 9.73 22.00 -11.75
N PRO A 408 8.81 21.58 -12.64
CA PRO A 408 9.02 21.79 -14.05
C PRO A 408 9.28 23.26 -14.41
N PRO A 409 8.43 24.22 -14.04
CA PRO A 409 8.73 25.63 -14.36
C PRO A 409 9.92 26.20 -13.55
N ALA A 410 10.18 25.73 -12.33
CA ALA A 410 11.29 26.23 -11.51
C ALA A 410 12.66 25.81 -12.05
N PHE A 411 12.74 24.67 -12.75
CA PHE A 411 13.97 24.14 -13.35
C PHE A 411 13.99 24.24 -14.88
N GLY A 412 13.11 25.07 -15.47
CA GLY A 412 13.10 25.31 -16.91
C GLY A 412 12.75 24.07 -17.75
N TYR A 413 11.97 23.15 -17.18
CA TYR A 413 11.48 21.90 -17.81
C TYR A 413 12.56 20.86 -18.17
N GLY A 414 13.83 21.07 -17.71
CA GLY A 414 14.97 20.18 -17.92
C GLY A 414 15.16 19.07 -16.88
#